data_8327eb9e374ed88b4083637453206458
#
_entry.id   8327eb9e374ed88b4083637453206458
#
_cell.length_a   1.000
_cell.length_b   1.000
_cell.length_c   1.000
_cell.angle_alpha   90.00
_cell.angle_beta   90.00
_cell.angle_gamma   90.00
#
_symmetry.space_group_name_H-M   'P 1'
#
loop_
_entity.id
_entity.type
_entity.pdbx_description
1 polymer ?
#
loop_
_entity_poly.entity_id
_entity_poly.type
_entity_poly.pdbx_seq_one_letter_code
_entity_poly.pdbx_strand_id
1 'polypeptide(L)'
;MDDDGMIPARLEETLKANPTTKFIYTIPNFQNPTGRTTTLARRREILALAEKYGVYILEDNPYGALRFAGEDVPSIKELDAKGSVLYCGTFSKTLAPGLRVGYLLGPSEVVAKAVVGLQTSTVHTNIWAQMLTYRFLTTVDFDEHLKRLREIYRHKCDLMLEGLSAELPDF
;
A
#
# COMPACT_ATOMS: atom_id res chain seq x y z
N MET A 1 16.83 2.74 4.26
CA MET A 1 15.64 2.93 5.08
C MET A 1 16.08 2.98 6.52
N ASP A 2 15.38 3.74 7.34
CA ASP A 2 15.48 3.77 8.81
C ASP A 2 14.14 3.36 9.44
N ASP A 3 13.93 3.60 10.73
CA ASP A 3 12.69 3.21 11.42
C ASP A 3 11.46 4.01 10.94
N ASP A 4 11.67 5.20 10.37
CA ASP A 4 10.63 6.03 9.78
C ASP A 4 10.36 5.71 8.29
N GLY A 5 11.09 4.77 7.71
CA GLY A 5 10.93 4.34 6.31
C GLY A 5 12.04 4.80 5.37
N MET A 6 11.67 5.26 4.17
CA MET A 6 12.62 5.72 3.14
C MET A 6 13.31 7.03 3.58
N ILE A 7 14.63 7.08 3.54
CA ILE A 7 15.42 8.26 3.96
C ILE A 7 15.41 9.31 2.84
N PRO A 8 14.84 10.52 3.05
CA PRO A 8 14.67 11.54 2.00
C PRO A 8 15.99 12.00 1.38
N ALA A 9 17.04 12.19 2.18
CA ALA A 9 18.34 12.59 1.66
C ALA A 9 18.90 11.57 0.66
N ARG A 10 18.77 10.27 0.96
CA ARG A 10 19.19 9.19 0.06
C ARG A 10 18.31 9.09 -1.19
N LEU A 11 17.00 9.32 -1.03
CA LEU A 11 16.09 9.41 -2.16
C LEU A 11 16.51 10.56 -3.08
N GLU A 12 16.76 11.74 -2.53
CA GLU A 12 17.17 12.90 -3.31
C GLU A 12 18.51 12.68 -4.05
N GLU A 13 19.51 12.12 -3.38
CA GLU A 13 20.79 11.72 -3.99
C GLU A 13 20.55 10.77 -5.19
N THR A 14 19.67 9.77 -5.01
CA THR A 14 19.34 8.81 -6.05
C THR A 14 18.63 9.46 -7.24
N LEU A 15 17.69 10.35 -6.99
CA LEU A 15 16.97 11.08 -8.05
C LEU A 15 17.90 12.01 -8.84
N LYS A 16 18.84 12.68 -8.17
CA LYS A 16 19.87 13.50 -8.83
C LYS A 16 20.78 12.67 -9.73
N ALA A 17 21.21 11.49 -9.25
CA ALA A 17 22.07 10.58 -10.00
C ALA A 17 21.37 9.89 -11.17
N ASN A 18 20.02 9.81 -11.14
CA ASN A 18 19.22 9.10 -12.14
C ASN A 18 18.09 9.99 -12.69
N PRO A 19 18.40 10.97 -13.55
CA PRO A 19 17.44 11.96 -14.04
C PRO A 19 16.36 11.37 -14.96
N THR A 20 16.51 10.12 -15.39
CA THR A 20 15.50 9.39 -16.21
C THR A 20 14.50 8.60 -15.37
N THR A 21 14.58 8.64 -14.03
CA THR A 21 13.62 7.99 -13.13
C THR A 21 12.20 8.44 -13.44
N LYS A 22 11.27 7.48 -13.49
CA LYS A 22 9.85 7.75 -13.81
C LYS A 22 8.96 7.68 -12.59
N PHE A 23 9.28 6.81 -11.63
CA PHE A 23 8.47 6.65 -10.42
C PHE A 23 9.31 6.16 -9.24
N ILE A 24 8.78 6.44 -8.05
CA ILE A 24 9.25 5.92 -6.75
C ILE A 24 8.23 4.89 -6.31
N TYR A 25 8.65 3.64 -6.09
CA TYR A 25 7.79 2.60 -5.50
C TYR A 25 7.95 2.58 -3.98
N THR A 26 6.83 2.55 -3.25
CA THR A 26 6.86 2.46 -1.79
C THR A 26 5.64 1.72 -1.23
N ILE A 27 5.84 0.99 -0.14
CA ILE A 27 4.79 0.40 0.72
C ILE A 27 4.84 1.17 2.04
N PRO A 28 4.00 2.20 2.22
CA PRO A 28 4.14 3.10 3.38
C PRO A 28 3.57 2.51 4.68
N ASN A 29 2.72 1.49 4.62
CA ASN A 29 2.15 0.81 5.78
C ASN A 29 2.63 -0.63 5.86
N PHE A 30 3.24 -1.02 7.00
CA PHE A 30 3.67 -2.39 7.27
C PHE A 30 4.50 -2.97 6.12
N GLN A 31 5.53 -2.22 5.72
CA GLN A 31 6.38 -2.54 4.58
C GLN A 31 6.87 -4.00 4.62
N ASN A 32 6.70 -4.70 3.53
CA ASN A 32 7.18 -6.06 3.39
C ASN A 32 8.62 -6.05 2.80
N PRO A 33 9.65 -6.61 3.50
CA PRO A 33 9.53 -7.51 4.67
C PRO A 33 9.76 -6.85 6.04
N THR A 34 9.98 -5.53 6.13
CA THR A 34 10.49 -4.88 7.34
C THR A 34 9.42 -4.63 8.43
N GLY A 35 8.13 -4.70 8.08
CA GLY A 35 7.03 -4.38 8.97
C GLY A 35 6.88 -2.88 9.29
N ARG A 36 7.79 -2.02 8.82
CA ARG A 36 7.81 -0.59 9.15
C ARG A 36 6.65 0.17 8.52
N THR A 37 6.17 1.19 9.24
CA THR A 37 5.21 2.17 8.73
C THR A 37 5.89 3.53 8.61
N THR A 38 5.85 4.10 7.42
CA THR A 38 6.40 5.43 7.12
C THR A 38 5.60 6.50 7.87
N THR A 39 6.28 7.35 8.63
CA THR A 39 5.65 8.43 9.40
C THR A 39 5.03 9.49 8.48
N LEU A 40 4.05 10.25 9.01
CA LEU A 40 3.39 11.31 8.25
C LEU A 40 4.39 12.38 7.75
N ALA A 41 5.35 12.78 8.59
CA ALA A 41 6.38 13.72 8.21
C ALA A 41 7.18 13.21 7.01
N ARG A 42 7.59 11.95 7.07
CA ARG A 42 8.36 11.30 6.00
C ARG A 42 7.56 11.16 4.70
N ARG A 43 6.24 10.86 4.78
CA ARG A 43 5.35 10.82 3.61
C ARG A 43 5.32 12.17 2.89
N ARG A 44 5.24 13.28 3.64
CA ARG A 44 5.28 14.65 3.10
C ARG A 44 6.61 14.96 2.42
N GLU A 45 7.73 14.57 3.03
CA GLU A 45 9.06 14.79 2.46
C GLU A 45 9.25 14.00 1.14
N ILE A 46 8.82 12.74 1.10
CA ILE A 46 8.87 11.90 -0.10
C ILE A 46 8.01 12.51 -1.22
N LEU A 47 6.79 12.96 -0.89
CA LEU A 47 5.90 13.61 -1.84
C LEU A 47 6.52 14.90 -2.40
N ALA A 48 7.07 15.75 -1.53
CA ALA A 48 7.75 16.98 -1.95
C ALA A 48 8.94 16.72 -2.89
N LEU A 49 9.72 15.67 -2.64
CA LEU A 49 10.80 15.26 -3.53
C LEU A 49 10.27 14.73 -4.87
N ALA A 50 9.23 13.92 -4.87
CA ALA A 50 8.61 13.43 -6.11
C ALA A 50 8.11 14.60 -6.98
N GLU A 51 7.41 15.57 -6.37
CA GLU A 51 6.98 16.80 -7.06
C GLU A 51 8.15 17.63 -7.56
N LYS A 52 9.20 17.82 -6.77
CA LYS A 52 10.41 18.59 -7.13
C LYS A 52 11.11 18.03 -8.36
N TYR A 53 11.19 16.70 -8.46
CA TYR A 53 11.88 16.01 -9.55
C TYR A 53 10.94 15.57 -10.68
N GLY A 54 9.64 15.85 -10.61
CA GLY A 54 8.67 15.51 -11.64
C GLY A 54 8.50 14.01 -11.84
N VAL A 55 8.62 13.21 -10.77
CA VAL A 55 8.46 11.75 -10.78
C VAL A 55 7.18 11.33 -10.08
N TYR A 56 6.54 10.26 -10.54
CA TYR A 56 5.37 9.71 -9.87
C TYR A 56 5.76 8.90 -8.63
N ILE A 57 4.84 8.82 -7.65
CA ILE A 57 4.92 7.84 -6.58
C ILE A 57 3.94 6.71 -6.91
N LEU A 58 4.42 5.48 -6.89
CA LEU A 58 3.60 4.28 -6.89
C LEU A 58 3.46 3.81 -5.44
N GLU A 59 2.38 4.21 -4.80
CA GLU A 59 2.04 3.86 -3.43
C GLU A 59 1.29 2.54 -3.41
N ASP A 60 1.91 1.48 -2.93
CA ASP A 60 1.30 0.16 -2.77
C ASP A 60 0.86 -0.02 -1.31
N ASN A 61 -0.44 -0.17 -1.08
CA ASN A 61 -1.00 -0.24 0.27
C ASN A 61 -1.86 -1.49 0.51
N PRO A 62 -1.26 -2.68 0.52
CA PRO A 62 -2.00 -3.91 0.72
C PRO A 62 -2.40 -4.17 2.18
N TYR A 63 -1.78 -3.50 3.15
CA TYR A 63 -1.90 -3.85 4.57
C TYR A 63 -2.54 -2.77 5.44
N GLY A 64 -2.63 -1.52 4.98
CA GLY A 64 -3.08 -0.38 5.79
C GLY A 64 -4.43 -0.60 6.48
N ALA A 65 -5.40 -1.18 5.77
CA ALA A 65 -6.73 -1.47 6.31
C ALA A 65 -6.74 -2.50 7.46
N LEU A 66 -5.64 -3.24 7.66
CA LEU A 66 -5.54 -4.29 8.68
C LEU A 66 -4.84 -3.81 9.96
N ARG A 67 -4.61 -2.53 10.13
CA ARG A 67 -4.02 -1.97 11.35
C ARG A 67 -4.88 -2.32 12.56
N PHE A 68 -4.31 -3.01 13.54
CA PHE A 68 -4.96 -3.39 14.79
C PHE A 68 -4.33 -2.74 16.03
N ALA A 69 -3.27 -1.95 15.84
CA ALA A 69 -2.60 -1.19 16.90
C ALA A 69 -2.02 0.12 16.34
N GLY A 70 -1.91 1.15 17.21
CA GLY A 70 -1.47 2.48 16.82
C GLY A 70 -2.55 3.27 16.07
N GLU A 71 -2.17 4.44 15.55
CA GLU A 71 -3.06 5.35 14.84
C GLU A 71 -2.90 5.19 13.32
N ASP A 72 -3.98 5.47 12.59
CA ASP A 72 -3.92 5.51 11.13
C ASP A 72 -3.11 6.72 10.66
N VAL A 73 -2.31 6.48 9.63
CA VAL A 73 -1.50 7.53 8.99
C VAL A 73 -2.07 7.77 7.61
N PRO A 74 -2.45 9.02 7.27
CA PRO A 74 -2.95 9.36 5.94
C PRO A 74 -2.04 8.85 4.83
N SER A 75 -2.60 8.25 3.77
CA SER A 75 -1.82 7.78 2.61
C SER A 75 -1.08 8.95 1.95
N ILE A 76 -0.04 8.66 1.18
CA ILE A 76 0.63 9.70 0.39
C ILE A 76 -0.36 10.24 -0.65
N LYS A 77 -1.26 9.38 -1.15
CA LYS A 77 -2.34 9.76 -2.07
C LYS A 77 -3.31 10.77 -1.46
N GLU A 78 -3.65 10.67 -0.19
CA GLU A 78 -4.49 11.66 0.49
C GLU A 78 -3.82 13.03 0.63
N LEU A 79 -2.48 13.07 0.65
CA LEU A 79 -1.69 14.30 0.71
C LEU A 79 -1.46 14.92 -0.66
N ASP A 80 -1.71 14.19 -1.75
CA ASP A 80 -1.39 14.55 -3.13
C ASP A 80 -2.38 15.54 -3.72
N ALA A 81 -2.02 16.81 -3.76
CA ALA A 81 -2.81 17.88 -4.40
C ALA A 81 -2.52 18.04 -5.90
N LYS A 82 -1.42 17.49 -6.42
CA LYS A 82 -0.95 17.72 -7.79
C LYS A 82 -1.13 16.55 -8.75
N GLY A 83 -1.61 15.42 -8.26
CA GLY A 83 -1.77 14.23 -9.10
C GLY A 83 -0.45 13.50 -9.37
N SER A 84 0.48 13.52 -8.42
CA SER A 84 1.78 12.85 -8.53
C SER A 84 1.76 11.42 -7.99
N VAL A 85 0.66 10.97 -7.36
CA VAL A 85 0.59 9.66 -6.70
C VAL A 85 -0.38 8.73 -7.41
N LEU A 86 0.11 7.54 -7.71
CA LEU A 86 -0.63 6.37 -8.15
C LEU A 86 -0.80 5.45 -6.95
N TYR A 87 -2.02 5.28 -6.48
CA TYR A 87 -2.33 4.42 -5.33
C TYR A 87 -2.81 3.05 -5.80
N CYS A 88 -2.13 2.00 -5.35
CA CYS A 88 -2.49 0.61 -5.59
C CYS A 88 -3.14 0.02 -4.35
N GLY A 89 -4.39 -0.38 -4.47
CA GLY A 89 -5.12 -1.12 -3.44
C GLY A 89 -5.43 -2.54 -3.88
N THR A 90 -5.67 -3.42 -2.92
CA THR A 90 -5.98 -4.83 -3.18
C THR A 90 -6.98 -5.40 -2.19
N PHE A 91 -7.78 -6.35 -2.65
CA PHE A 91 -8.67 -7.16 -1.80
C PHE A 91 -8.03 -8.48 -1.34
N SER A 92 -6.77 -8.72 -1.70
CA SER A 92 -6.06 -9.96 -1.35
C SER A 92 -5.89 -10.17 0.15
N LYS A 93 -5.81 -9.09 0.95
CA LYS A 93 -5.61 -9.18 2.39
C LYS A 93 -6.87 -8.89 3.21
N THR A 94 -7.84 -8.21 2.60
CA THR A 94 -9.09 -7.82 3.25
C THR A 94 -10.28 -8.70 2.87
N LEU A 95 -10.19 -9.46 1.77
CA LEU A 95 -11.23 -10.39 1.34
C LEU A 95 -10.65 -11.79 1.08
N ALA A 96 -10.00 -12.00 -0.06
CA ALA A 96 -9.38 -13.28 -0.37
C ALA A 96 -8.26 -13.14 -1.41
N PRO A 97 -7.06 -13.70 -1.17
CA PRO A 97 -5.92 -13.58 -2.08
C PRO A 97 -6.15 -14.28 -3.42
N GLY A 98 -6.94 -15.36 -3.44
CA GLY A 98 -7.25 -16.13 -4.65
C GLY A 98 -8.12 -15.41 -5.68
N LEU A 99 -8.84 -14.35 -5.30
CA LEU A 99 -9.66 -13.57 -6.22
C LEU A 99 -8.84 -12.74 -7.21
N ARG A 100 -7.61 -12.37 -6.87
CA ARG A 100 -6.72 -11.58 -7.73
C ARG A 100 -7.33 -10.24 -8.18
N VAL A 101 -8.09 -9.57 -7.30
CA VAL A 101 -8.72 -8.27 -7.55
C VAL A 101 -7.99 -7.16 -6.78
N GLY A 102 -7.66 -6.11 -7.48
CA GLY A 102 -7.08 -4.87 -6.95
C GLY A 102 -7.56 -3.68 -7.76
N TYR A 103 -7.10 -2.50 -7.40
CA TYR A 103 -7.47 -1.25 -8.09
C TYR A 103 -6.30 -0.27 -8.10
N LEU A 104 -6.34 0.62 -9.08
CA LEU A 104 -5.38 1.72 -9.25
C LEU A 104 -6.14 3.04 -9.24
N LEU A 105 -5.73 3.97 -8.38
CA LEU A 105 -6.22 5.36 -8.34
C LEU A 105 -5.09 6.30 -8.71
N GLY A 106 -5.34 7.24 -9.61
CA GLY A 106 -4.32 8.20 -10.03
C GLY A 106 -4.78 9.13 -11.13
N PRO A 107 -3.86 9.90 -11.73
CA PRO A 107 -4.15 10.76 -12.87
C PRO A 107 -4.76 9.98 -14.03
N SER A 108 -5.81 10.53 -14.64
CA SER A 108 -6.60 9.85 -15.68
C SER A 108 -5.76 9.41 -16.88
N GLU A 109 -4.78 10.22 -17.28
CA GLU A 109 -3.89 9.89 -18.39
C GLU A 109 -2.99 8.68 -18.10
N VAL A 110 -2.53 8.52 -16.85
CA VAL A 110 -1.71 7.35 -16.46
C VAL A 110 -2.59 6.11 -16.31
N VAL A 111 -3.76 6.25 -15.67
CA VAL A 111 -4.72 5.15 -15.53
C VAL A 111 -5.17 4.65 -16.90
N ALA A 112 -5.44 5.54 -17.85
CA ALA A 112 -5.80 5.15 -19.23
C ALA A 112 -4.69 4.32 -19.90
N LYS A 113 -3.42 4.66 -19.69
CA LYS A 113 -2.28 3.86 -20.20
C LYS A 113 -2.16 2.51 -19.50
N ALA A 114 -2.41 2.47 -18.17
CA ALA A 114 -2.44 1.22 -17.43
C ALA A 114 -3.56 0.29 -17.92
N VAL A 115 -4.74 0.83 -18.26
CA VAL A 115 -5.84 0.06 -18.85
C VAL A 115 -5.43 -0.55 -20.21
N VAL A 116 -4.80 0.21 -21.09
CA VAL A 116 -4.28 -0.31 -22.36
C VAL A 116 -3.23 -1.40 -22.11
N GLY A 117 -2.31 -1.19 -21.17
CA GLY A 117 -1.33 -2.21 -20.76
C GLY A 117 -1.98 -3.49 -20.25
N LEU A 118 -3.03 -3.37 -19.43
CA LEU A 118 -3.81 -4.52 -18.96
C LEU A 118 -4.50 -5.27 -20.09
N GLN A 119 -5.12 -4.55 -21.02
CA GLN A 119 -5.80 -5.13 -22.20
C GLN A 119 -4.84 -5.93 -23.08
N THR A 120 -3.60 -5.47 -23.22
CA THR A 120 -2.60 -6.15 -24.05
C THR A 120 -1.90 -7.31 -23.34
N SER A 121 -1.89 -7.34 -21.99
CA SER A 121 -1.21 -8.38 -21.22
C SER A 121 -2.15 -9.51 -20.78
N THR A 122 -3.30 -9.18 -20.22
CA THR A 122 -4.25 -10.16 -19.61
C THR A 122 -5.69 -9.98 -20.08
N VAL A 123 -5.94 -9.06 -21.00
CA VAL A 123 -7.26 -8.61 -21.47
C VAL A 123 -8.03 -7.87 -20.36
N HIS A 124 -8.36 -8.54 -19.27
CA HIS A 124 -8.99 -7.98 -18.07
C HIS A 124 -8.81 -8.90 -16.88
N THR A 125 -8.99 -8.35 -15.68
CA THR A 125 -9.12 -9.16 -14.45
C THR A 125 -10.37 -10.02 -14.54
N ASN A 126 -10.33 -11.24 -13.98
CA ASN A 126 -11.43 -12.20 -14.01
C ASN A 126 -12.75 -11.53 -13.57
N ILE A 127 -13.75 -11.47 -14.48
CA ILE A 127 -15.01 -10.74 -14.25
C ILE A 127 -15.83 -11.36 -13.12
N TRP A 128 -15.79 -12.68 -12.97
CA TRP A 128 -16.47 -13.37 -11.88
C TRP A 128 -15.92 -12.95 -10.52
N ALA A 129 -14.60 -12.85 -10.38
CA ALA A 129 -13.95 -12.38 -9.17
C ALA A 129 -14.30 -10.92 -8.87
N GLN A 130 -14.38 -10.05 -9.89
CA GLN A 130 -14.81 -8.66 -9.74
C GLN A 130 -16.28 -8.58 -9.29
N MET A 131 -17.18 -9.35 -9.89
CA MET A 131 -18.60 -9.40 -9.50
C MET A 131 -18.77 -9.88 -8.06
N LEU A 132 -18.03 -10.91 -7.65
CA LEU A 132 -18.06 -11.40 -6.27
C LEU A 132 -17.56 -10.34 -5.29
N THR A 133 -16.46 -9.67 -5.61
CA THR A 133 -15.93 -8.56 -4.80
C THR A 133 -16.94 -7.42 -4.71
N TYR A 134 -17.54 -7.01 -5.83
CA TYR A 134 -18.59 -5.99 -5.85
C TYR A 134 -19.78 -6.40 -4.98
N ARG A 135 -20.26 -7.63 -5.14
CA ARG A 135 -21.40 -8.14 -4.34
C ARG A 135 -21.09 -8.11 -2.86
N PHE A 136 -19.89 -8.54 -2.48
CA PHE A 136 -19.45 -8.49 -1.09
C PHE A 136 -19.47 -7.06 -0.54
N LEU A 137 -18.83 -6.11 -1.24
CA LEU A 137 -18.77 -4.70 -0.81
C LEU A 137 -20.12 -4.01 -0.74
N THR A 138 -21.12 -4.48 -1.49
CA THR A 138 -22.47 -3.86 -1.52
C THR A 138 -23.49 -4.54 -0.62
N THR A 139 -23.20 -5.72 -0.07
CA THR A 139 -24.15 -6.49 0.76
C THR A 139 -23.66 -6.80 2.16
N VAL A 140 -22.37 -6.64 2.43
CA VAL A 140 -21.76 -6.88 3.73
C VAL A 140 -21.30 -5.53 4.30
N ASP A 141 -21.47 -5.35 5.60
CA ASP A 141 -20.84 -4.24 6.30
C ASP A 141 -19.31 -4.45 6.30
N PHE A 142 -18.63 -3.70 5.42
CA PHE A 142 -17.21 -3.87 5.20
C PHE A 142 -16.38 -3.40 6.40
N ASP A 143 -16.84 -2.37 7.12
CA ASP A 143 -16.14 -1.85 8.29
C ASP A 143 -16.20 -2.85 9.45
N GLU A 144 -17.35 -3.47 9.70
CA GLU A 144 -17.48 -4.53 10.69
C GLU A 144 -16.68 -5.79 10.31
N HIS A 145 -16.63 -6.11 9.01
CA HIS A 145 -15.76 -7.18 8.51
C HIS A 145 -14.28 -6.89 8.78
N LEU A 146 -13.80 -5.67 8.49
CA LEU A 146 -12.42 -5.26 8.79
C LEU A 146 -12.12 -5.30 10.28
N LYS A 147 -13.05 -4.88 11.12
CA LYS A 147 -12.90 -4.94 12.57
C LYS A 147 -12.67 -6.37 13.05
N ARG A 148 -13.47 -7.33 12.59
CA ARG A 148 -13.29 -8.75 12.90
C ARG A 148 -11.93 -9.29 12.40
N LEU A 149 -11.50 -8.90 11.20
CA LEU A 149 -10.19 -9.28 10.70
C LEU A 149 -9.06 -8.74 11.55
N ARG A 150 -9.14 -7.48 11.98
CA ARG A 150 -8.15 -6.85 12.88
C ARG A 150 -8.04 -7.59 14.21
N GLU A 151 -9.16 -8.01 14.79
CA GLU A 151 -9.19 -8.83 16.02
C GLU A 151 -8.50 -10.19 15.83
N ILE A 152 -8.79 -10.87 14.71
CA ILE A 152 -8.15 -12.16 14.38
C ILE A 152 -6.63 -11.98 14.19
N TYR A 153 -6.20 -10.94 13.48
CA TYR A 153 -4.78 -10.70 13.23
C TYR A 153 -4.04 -10.24 14.49
N ARG A 154 -4.68 -9.46 15.35
CA ARG A 154 -4.15 -9.13 16.69
C ARG A 154 -3.87 -10.41 17.48
N HIS A 155 -4.87 -11.28 17.61
CA HIS A 155 -4.72 -12.54 18.35
C HIS A 155 -3.58 -13.42 17.78
N LYS A 156 -3.48 -13.51 16.44
CA LYS A 156 -2.39 -14.26 15.80
C LYS A 156 -1.01 -13.63 16.06
N CYS A 157 -0.93 -12.31 16.09
CA CYS A 157 0.29 -11.59 16.44
C CYS A 157 0.71 -11.89 17.88
N ASP A 158 -0.23 -11.80 18.83
CA ASP A 158 0.01 -12.07 20.25
C ASP A 158 0.52 -13.49 20.46
N LEU A 159 -0.13 -14.50 19.85
CA LEU A 159 0.32 -15.90 19.90
C LEU A 159 1.72 -16.08 19.31
N MET A 160 2.04 -15.39 18.21
CA MET A 160 3.37 -15.47 17.61
C MET A 160 4.44 -14.87 18.55
N LEU A 161 4.15 -13.70 19.12
CA LEU A 161 5.07 -13.03 20.06
C LEU A 161 5.29 -13.85 21.33
N GLU A 162 4.24 -14.42 21.90
CA GLU A 162 4.32 -15.33 23.05
C GLU A 162 5.19 -16.56 22.73
N GLY A 163 4.95 -17.20 21.57
CA GLY A 163 5.75 -18.35 21.13
C GLY A 163 7.22 -17.99 20.91
N LEU A 164 7.51 -16.87 20.25
CA LEU A 164 8.88 -16.42 20.04
C LEU A 164 9.58 -16.12 21.37
N SER A 165 8.91 -15.44 22.31
CA SER A 165 9.50 -15.14 23.62
C SER A 165 9.76 -16.40 24.45
N ALA A 166 8.96 -17.45 24.28
CA ALA A 166 9.13 -18.72 24.98
C ALA A 166 10.29 -19.55 24.41
N GLU A 167 10.41 -19.61 23.09
CA GLU A 167 11.36 -20.49 22.39
C GLU A 167 12.70 -19.77 22.07
N LEU A 168 12.70 -18.44 21.96
CA LEU A 168 13.85 -17.61 21.61
C LEU A 168 13.97 -16.42 22.57
N PRO A 169 14.26 -16.64 23.87
CA PRO A 169 14.24 -15.58 24.88
C PRO A 169 15.27 -14.47 24.67
N ASP A 170 16.32 -14.73 23.89
CA ASP A 170 17.41 -13.77 23.58
C ASP A 170 17.21 -13.03 22.23
N PHE A 171 16.05 -13.16 21.61
CA PHE A 171 15.75 -12.56 20.29
C PHE A 171 15.13 -11.17 20.41
#